data_455cb96c368f6fe289e44dae0a0c539c
#
_entry.id   455cb96c368f6fe289e44dae0a0c539c
#
_cell.length_a   1.000
_cell.length_b   1.000
_cell.length_c   1.000
_cell.angle_alpha   90.00
_cell.angle_beta   90.00
_cell.angle_gamma   90.00
#
_symmetry.space_group_name_H-M   'P 1'
#
loop_
_entity.id
_entity.type
_entity.pdbx_description
1 polymer ?
#
loop_
_entity_poly.entity_id
_entity_poly.type
_entity_poly.pdbx_seq_one_letter_code
_entity_poly.pdbx_strand_id
1 'polypeptide(L)'
;VEILRDDFGVPHIYADTDANAVFGLLYAQAEDDFPRIERNYLWAIGRLAEAEGESALYSDLRARLYMTVAEARQAYKDAPTWLQALCDAFADGLNYYLATHPEVRPAVLTRFEPWMPMFFFEGSIGGDIEQIPLARIAGFYGAGAEVIAGLPAPPAEPAGSNGFAIAPRLTRSGNALLLINPHTSFYFRGEVHVVSEEGLDAYGAVTWGQFFVYQGFNEFNGWMHTSTQVDFIDEFVEDVFERDGRLWYRYGDAERPVRVSEARLRYREGDTLRERVFTLYHTHHGPITHRANGRWVATRINWDPVNALQQSFIRTKTRDLDEFRQMMDIRTNSSNNTVYADDRGNI
;
A
#
# COMPACT_ATOMS: atom_id res chain seq x y z
N VAL A 1 -0.48 -19.09 -18.90
CA VAL A 1 -1.41 -18.70 -17.82
C VAL A 1 -2.81 -19.07 -18.23
N GLU A 2 -3.53 -19.75 -17.39
CA GLU A 2 -4.94 -20.07 -17.54
C GLU A 2 -5.74 -19.34 -16.45
N ILE A 3 -6.86 -18.74 -16.82
CA ILE A 3 -7.77 -18.06 -15.89
C ILE A 3 -9.15 -18.71 -16.06
N LEU A 4 -9.64 -19.36 -15.02
CA LEU A 4 -10.96 -19.95 -14.96
C LEU A 4 -11.81 -19.17 -13.97
N ARG A 5 -13.07 -18.88 -14.32
CA ARG A 5 -13.99 -18.24 -13.39
C ARG A 5 -15.05 -19.25 -12.95
N ASP A 6 -15.26 -19.32 -11.65
CA ASP A 6 -16.31 -20.16 -11.08
C ASP A 6 -17.72 -19.55 -11.23
N ASP A 7 -18.71 -20.22 -10.69
CA ASP A 7 -20.11 -19.77 -10.75
C ASP A 7 -20.37 -18.45 -9.99
N PHE A 8 -19.46 -18.02 -9.12
CA PHE A 8 -19.50 -16.75 -8.40
C PHE A 8 -18.68 -15.64 -9.08
N GLY A 9 -17.98 -15.97 -10.17
CA GLY A 9 -17.09 -15.06 -10.89
C GLY A 9 -15.69 -14.94 -10.29
N VAL A 10 -15.36 -15.71 -9.26
CA VAL A 10 -14.02 -15.69 -8.66
C VAL A 10 -12.99 -16.23 -9.68
N PRO A 11 -11.92 -15.49 -9.98
CA PRO A 11 -10.90 -15.98 -10.89
C PRO A 11 -9.95 -16.96 -10.19
N HIS A 12 -9.78 -18.12 -10.81
CA HIS A 12 -8.78 -19.13 -10.49
C HIS A 12 -7.67 -19.04 -11.53
N ILE A 13 -6.47 -18.63 -11.11
CA ILE A 13 -5.32 -18.38 -11.97
C ILE A 13 -4.31 -19.53 -11.80
N TYR A 14 -3.94 -20.16 -12.90
CA TYR A 14 -2.96 -21.25 -12.95
C TYR A 14 -1.81 -20.88 -13.86
N ALA A 15 -0.57 -21.04 -13.38
CA ALA A 15 0.63 -20.67 -14.13
C ALA A 15 1.85 -21.52 -13.77
N ASP A 16 2.86 -21.53 -14.63
CA ASP A 16 4.11 -22.27 -14.43
C ASP A 16 5.01 -21.61 -13.36
N THR A 17 4.99 -20.26 -13.29
CA THR A 17 5.84 -19.48 -12.36
C THR A 17 5.02 -18.50 -11.55
N ASP A 18 5.56 -18.07 -10.40
CA ASP A 18 4.96 -17.02 -9.57
C ASP A 18 4.75 -15.74 -10.38
N ALA A 19 5.71 -15.35 -11.22
CA ALA A 19 5.58 -14.18 -12.07
C ALA A 19 4.43 -14.31 -13.08
N ASN A 20 4.30 -15.48 -13.74
CA ASN A 20 3.18 -15.73 -14.65
C ASN A 20 1.84 -15.73 -13.90
N ALA A 21 1.79 -16.25 -12.67
CA ALA A 21 0.59 -16.19 -11.82
C ALA A 21 0.21 -14.76 -11.47
N VAL A 22 1.19 -13.91 -11.13
CA VAL A 22 0.99 -12.47 -10.90
C VAL A 22 0.49 -11.76 -12.16
N PHE A 23 1.06 -12.05 -13.33
CA PHE A 23 0.55 -11.51 -14.60
C PHE A 23 -0.94 -11.80 -14.79
N GLY A 24 -1.35 -13.08 -14.61
CA GLY A 24 -2.74 -13.49 -14.73
C GLY A 24 -3.64 -12.86 -13.67
N LEU A 25 -3.13 -12.74 -12.43
CA LEU A 25 -3.85 -12.12 -11.32
C LEU A 25 -4.17 -10.65 -11.58
N LEU A 26 -3.22 -9.87 -12.09
CA LEU A 26 -3.46 -8.46 -12.40
C LEU A 26 -4.33 -8.27 -13.63
N TYR A 27 -4.21 -9.16 -14.63
CA TYR A 27 -5.10 -9.18 -15.78
C TYR A 27 -6.56 -9.45 -15.35
N ALA A 28 -6.81 -10.48 -14.53
CA ALA A 28 -8.14 -10.81 -14.04
C ALA A 28 -8.75 -9.70 -13.18
N GLN A 29 -7.95 -9.08 -12.30
CA GLN A 29 -8.39 -7.91 -11.53
C GLN A 29 -8.76 -6.73 -12.43
N ALA A 30 -8.01 -6.51 -13.53
CA ALA A 30 -8.30 -5.44 -14.47
C ALA A 30 -9.59 -5.69 -15.28
N GLU A 31 -9.91 -6.95 -15.59
CA GLU A 31 -11.21 -7.31 -16.16
C GLU A 31 -12.36 -6.96 -15.21
N ASP A 32 -12.17 -7.15 -13.91
CA ASP A 32 -13.21 -6.91 -12.91
C ASP A 32 -13.38 -5.42 -12.57
N ASP A 33 -12.30 -4.68 -12.28
CA ASP A 33 -12.38 -3.27 -11.88
C ASP A 33 -11.09 -2.47 -12.20
N PHE A 34 -10.73 -2.35 -13.47
CA PHE A 34 -9.59 -1.52 -13.89
C PHE A 34 -9.64 -0.07 -13.37
N PRO A 35 -10.80 0.63 -13.36
CA PRO A 35 -10.85 2.00 -12.86
C PRO A 35 -10.43 2.11 -11.39
N ARG A 36 -10.71 1.12 -10.56
CA ARG A 36 -10.31 1.10 -9.15
C ARG A 36 -8.82 0.84 -9.01
N ILE A 37 -8.25 -0.08 -9.80
CA ILE A 37 -6.80 -0.30 -9.84
C ILE A 37 -6.09 1.00 -10.21
N GLU A 38 -6.51 1.65 -11.29
CA GLU A 38 -5.93 2.92 -11.72
C GLU A 38 -6.01 3.98 -10.62
N ARG A 39 -7.18 4.15 -9.99
CA ARG A 39 -7.38 5.11 -8.91
C ARG A 39 -6.47 4.84 -7.70
N ASN A 40 -6.33 3.56 -7.31
CA ASN A 40 -5.45 3.16 -6.21
C ASN A 40 -3.99 3.53 -6.50
N TYR A 41 -3.52 3.29 -7.73
CA TYR A 41 -2.16 3.69 -8.12
C TYR A 41 -1.99 5.19 -8.28
N LEU A 42 -2.99 5.92 -8.79
CA LEU A 42 -2.95 7.39 -8.82
C LEU A 42 -2.80 7.97 -7.41
N TRP A 43 -3.57 7.44 -6.47
CA TRP A 43 -3.48 7.81 -5.06
C TRP A 43 -2.09 7.47 -4.48
N ALA A 44 -1.61 6.25 -4.70
CA ALA A 44 -0.35 5.78 -4.14
C ALA A 44 0.86 6.57 -4.66
N ILE A 45 0.94 6.82 -5.98
CA ILE A 45 2.08 7.53 -6.59
C ILE A 45 1.97 9.06 -6.52
N GLY A 46 0.93 9.60 -5.86
CA GLY A 46 0.72 11.05 -5.71
C GLY A 46 0.39 11.75 -7.03
N ARG A 47 -0.61 11.21 -7.76
CA ARG A 47 -1.15 11.74 -9.04
C ARG A 47 -2.68 11.75 -9.09
N LEU A 48 -3.35 11.53 -7.96
CA LEU A 48 -4.81 11.47 -7.90
C LEU A 48 -5.46 12.78 -8.33
N ALA A 49 -4.82 13.91 -8.03
CA ALA A 49 -5.31 15.23 -8.44
C ALA A 49 -5.35 15.44 -9.96
N GLU A 50 -4.60 14.67 -10.75
CA GLU A 50 -4.71 14.69 -12.21
C GLU A 50 -6.06 14.14 -12.71
N ALA A 51 -6.70 13.28 -11.92
CA ALA A 51 -8.03 12.73 -12.20
C ALA A 51 -9.14 13.47 -11.45
N GLU A 52 -8.98 13.69 -10.13
CA GLU A 52 -10.02 14.15 -9.22
C GLU A 52 -9.98 15.67 -8.91
N GLY A 53 -8.99 16.39 -9.45
CA GLY A 53 -8.90 17.84 -9.31
C GLY A 53 -8.15 18.30 -8.06
N GLU A 54 -8.21 19.62 -7.79
CA GLU A 54 -7.42 20.29 -6.77
C GLU A 54 -7.67 19.75 -5.34
N SER A 55 -8.86 19.23 -5.06
CA SER A 55 -9.21 18.66 -3.74
C SER A 55 -8.32 17.48 -3.33
N ALA A 56 -7.78 16.73 -4.30
CA ALA A 56 -6.88 15.61 -4.04
C ALA A 56 -5.39 16.02 -3.91
N LEU A 57 -5.05 17.30 -4.13
CA LEU A 57 -3.67 17.77 -4.22
C LEU A 57 -2.86 17.50 -2.94
N TYR A 58 -3.47 17.62 -1.76
CA TYR A 58 -2.79 17.37 -0.49
C TYR A 58 -2.67 15.88 -0.16
N SER A 59 -3.52 15.04 -0.74
CA SER A 59 -3.32 13.58 -0.73
C SER A 59 -2.07 13.20 -1.55
N ASP A 60 -1.93 13.78 -2.74
CA ASP A 60 -0.74 13.59 -3.57
C ASP A 60 0.52 14.10 -2.88
N LEU A 61 0.45 15.28 -2.24
CA LEU A 61 1.55 15.84 -1.47
C LEU A 61 1.97 14.90 -0.34
N ARG A 62 1.00 14.31 0.39
CA ARG A 62 1.27 13.34 1.46
C ARG A 62 2.07 12.15 0.95
N ALA A 63 1.68 11.54 -0.17
CA ALA A 63 2.42 10.44 -0.77
C ALA A 63 3.86 10.85 -1.14
N ARG A 64 4.03 12.04 -1.74
CA ARG A 64 5.33 12.55 -2.21
C ARG A 64 6.25 13.00 -1.08
N LEU A 65 5.74 13.26 0.10
CA LEU A 65 6.55 13.52 1.30
C LEU A 65 7.37 12.30 1.73
N TYR A 66 6.87 11.09 1.50
CA TYR A 66 7.52 9.86 1.95
C TYR A 66 8.35 9.16 0.88
N MET A 67 8.02 9.32 -0.39
CA MET A 67 8.77 8.71 -1.47
C MET A 67 8.68 9.53 -2.76
N THR A 68 9.81 9.66 -3.43
CA THR A 68 9.88 10.18 -4.79
C THR A 68 9.86 9.05 -5.81
N VAL A 69 9.51 9.36 -7.08
CA VAL A 69 9.58 8.36 -8.17
C VAL A 69 11.01 7.85 -8.38
N ALA A 70 12.03 8.69 -8.14
CA ALA A 70 13.43 8.27 -8.25
C ALA A 70 13.80 7.25 -7.18
N GLU A 71 13.35 7.47 -5.93
CA GLU A 71 13.55 6.52 -4.83
C GLU A 71 12.80 5.20 -5.09
N ALA A 72 11.57 5.25 -5.58
CA ALA A 72 10.80 4.05 -5.94
C ALA A 72 11.49 3.23 -7.04
N ARG A 73 12.00 3.89 -8.08
CA ARG A 73 12.76 3.23 -9.14
C ARG A 73 14.05 2.63 -8.63
N GLN A 74 14.71 3.28 -7.67
CA GLN A 74 15.91 2.74 -7.05
C GLN A 74 15.56 1.54 -6.16
N ALA A 75 14.52 1.64 -5.33
CA ALA A 75 14.03 0.53 -4.50
C ALA A 75 13.69 -0.71 -5.34
N TYR A 76 13.01 -0.53 -6.48
CA TYR A 76 12.76 -1.62 -7.42
C TYR A 76 14.05 -2.25 -7.96
N LYS A 77 15.05 -1.44 -8.36
CA LYS A 77 16.32 -1.96 -8.87
C LYS A 77 17.15 -2.70 -7.83
N ASP A 78 17.05 -2.28 -6.57
CA ASP A 78 17.80 -2.87 -5.45
C ASP A 78 17.05 -4.06 -4.83
N ALA A 79 15.79 -4.30 -5.22
CA ALA A 79 14.99 -5.42 -4.75
C ALA A 79 15.58 -6.77 -5.22
N PRO A 80 15.34 -7.87 -4.51
CA PRO A 80 15.69 -9.20 -4.98
C PRO A 80 15.11 -9.51 -6.36
N THR A 81 15.86 -10.26 -7.18
CA THR A 81 15.46 -10.54 -8.58
C THR A 81 14.11 -11.20 -8.72
N TRP A 82 13.73 -12.07 -7.77
CA TRP A 82 12.40 -12.68 -7.76
C TRP A 82 11.29 -11.64 -7.54
N LEU A 83 11.50 -10.65 -6.66
CA LEU A 83 10.54 -9.57 -6.45
C LEU A 83 10.48 -8.61 -7.65
N GLN A 84 11.63 -8.34 -8.29
CA GLN A 84 11.64 -7.58 -9.55
C GLN A 84 10.79 -8.30 -10.61
N ALA A 85 10.91 -9.62 -10.75
CA ALA A 85 10.11 -10.40 -11.69
C ALA A 85 8.59 -10.31 -11.40
N LEU A 86 8.18 -10.31 -10.14
CA LEU A 86 6.77 -10.09 -9.76
C LEU A 86 6.29 -8.67 -10.09
N CYS A 87 7.14 -7.66 -9.86
CA CYS A 87 6.83 -6.27 -10.20
C CYS A 87 6.76 -6.06 -11.74
N ASP A 88 7.61 -6.74 -12.51
CA ASP A 88 7.52 -6.75 -13.97
C ASP A 88 6.20 -7.38 -14.42
N ALA A 89 5.87 -8.55 -13.89
CA ALA A 89 4.63 -9.26 -14.20
C ALA A 89 3.37 -8.45 -13.82
N PHE A 90 3.41 -7.72 -12.70
CA PHE A 90 2.37 -6.77 -12.34
C PHE A 90 2.14 -5.73 -13.45
N ALA A 91 3.22 -5.08 -13.92
CA ALA A 91 3.11 -4.08 -14.95
C ALA A 91 2.67 -4.68 -16.30
N ASP A 92 3.21 -5.85 -16.63
CA ASP A 92 2.88 -6.54 -17.89
C ASP A 92 1.43 -7.00 -17.93
N GLY A 93 0.86 -7.53 -16.84
CA GLY A 93 -0.54 -7.95 -16.75
C GLY A 93 -1.51 -6.78 -17.00
N LEU A 94 -1.30 -5.65 -16.35
CA LEU A 94 -2.12 -4.44 -16.53
C LEU A 94 -1.94 -3.81 -17.90
N ASN A 95 -0.70 -3.74 -18.41
CA ASN A 95 -0.42 -3.20 -19.74
C ASN A 95 -0.96 -4.09 -20.84
N TYR A 96 -0.93 -5.41 -20.67
CA TYR A 96 -1.52 -6.35 -21.62
C TYR A 96 -3.05 -6.22 -21.65
N TYR A 97 -3.69 -6.07 -20.47
CA TYR A 97 -5.13 -5.77 -20.43
C TYR A 97 -5.47 -4.51 -21.24
N LEU A 98 -4.76 -3.40 -21.00
CA LEU A 98 -4.99 -2.15 -21.76
C LEU A 98 -4.73 -2.32 -23.27
N ALA A 99 -3.75 -3.11 -23.66
CA ALA A 99 -3.43 -3.36 -25.08
C ALA A 99 -4.50 -4.21 -25.79
N THR A 100 -5.16 -5.11 -25.06
CA THR A 100 -6.20 -6.02 -25.58
C THR A 100 -7.62 -5.49 -25.46
N HIS A 101 -7.82 -4.40 -24.68
CA HIS A 101 -9.12 -3.76 -24.45
C HIS A 101 -9.09 -2.28 -24.86
N PRO A 102 -9.02 -1.99 -26.18
CA PRO A 102 -8.92 -0.62 -26.68
C PRO A 102 -10.14 0.26 -26.37
N GLU A 103 -11.27 -0.31 -25.97
CA GLU A 103 -12.46 0.40 -25.48
C GLU A 103 -12.26 1.00 -24.08
N VAL A 104 -11.39 0.44 -23.27
CA VAL A 104 -11.06 0.97 -21.92
C VAL A 104 -10.39 2.32 -22.05
N ARG A 105 -10.86 3.28 -21.27
CA ARG A 105 -10.34 4.64 -21.24
C ARG A 105 -9.76 4.97 -19.88
N PRO A 106 -8.42 4.82 -19.69
CA PRO A 106 -7.75 5.26 -18.47
C PRO A 106 -8.00 6.76 -18.21
N ALA A 107 -8.20 7.13 -16.95
CA ALA A 107 -8.33 8.53 -16.57
C ALA A 107 -7.01 9.29 -16.74
N VAL A 108 -5.88 8.64 -16.42
CA VAL A 108 -4.53 9.21 -16.44
C VAL A 108 -3.44 8.19 -16.80
N LEU A 109 -3.50 6.94 -16.27
CA LEU A 109 -2.45 5.95 -16.41
C LEU A 109 -2.66 5.10 -17.67
N THR A 110 -2.05 5.51 -18.75
CA THR A 110 -2.03 4.74 -20.03
C THR A 110 -0.99 3.64 -20.03
N ARG A 111 -0.12 3.58 -19.02
CA ARG A 111 0.92 2.57 -18.82
C ARG A 111 1.26 2.42 -17.36
N PHE A 112 1.43 1.19 -16.91
CA PHE A 112 1.95 0.83 -15.59
C PHE A 112 3.44 0.48 -15.69
N GLU A 113 4.19 0.79 -14.63
CA GLU A 113 5.64 0.60 -14.57
C GLU A 113 6.00 -0.30 -13.38
N PRO A 114 7.05 -1.14 -13.47
CA PRO A 114 7.39 -2.13 -12.44
C PRO A 114 7.74 -1.54 -11.06
N TRP A 115 8.14 -0.27 -10.99
CA TRP A 115 8.44 0.42 -9.74
C TRP A 115 7.18 0.91 -9.00
N MET A 116 6.02 0.93 -9.61
CA MET A 116 4.80 1.46 -9.00
C MET A 116 4.35 0.71 -7.74
N PRO A 117 4.48 -0.62 -7.63
CA PRO A 117 4.18 -1.33 -6.39
C PRO A 117 4.95 -0.86 -5.17
N MET A 118 6.12 -0.21 -5.33
CA MET A 118 6.88 0.40 -4.23
C MET A 118 6.14 1.55 -3.53
N PHE A 119 5.11 2.11 -4.17
CA PHE A 119 4.22 3.12 -3.59
C PHE A 119 2.90 2.57 -3.09
N PHE A 120 2.60 1.33 -3.36
CA PHE A 120 1.28 0.80 -3.03
C PHE A 120 1.15 0.62 -1.52
N PHE A 121 0.09 1.22 -0.98
CA PHE A 121 -0.21 1.21 0.44
C PHE A 121 -1.53 0.50 0.69
N GLU A 122 -1.53 -0.40 1.63
CA GLU A 122 -2.72 -0.92 2.24
C GLU A 122 -2.41 -1.38 3.66
N GLY A 123 -2.99 -0.68 4.63
CA GLY A 123 -2.85 -1.04 6.04
C GLY A 123 -1.39 -1.26 6.42
N SER A 124 -0.97 -2.52 6.48
CA SER A 124 0.38 -2.90 6.89
C SER A 124 1.51 -2.55 5.91
N ILE A 125 1.20 -2.21 4.66
CA ILE A 125 2.20 -1.80 3.68
C ILE A 125 2.24 -0.27 3.66
N GLY A 126 3.43 0.31 3.82
CA GLY A 126 3.60 1.77 3.81
C GLY A 126 3.22 2.48 5.11
N GLY A 127 3.06 1.73 6.22
CA GLY A 127 2.91 2.30 7.56
C GLY A 127 1.68 3.17 7.75
N ASP A 128 0.58 2.84 7.10
CA ASP A 128 -0.72 3.55 7.23
C ASP A 128 -0.62 5.06 7.02
N ILE A 129 0.03 5.46 5.96
CA ILE A 129 0.23 6.88 5.59
C ILE A 129 -1.09 7.68 5.59
N GLU A 130 -2.21 7.03 5.33
CA GLU A 130 -3.55 7.63 5.33
C GLU A 130 -3.97 8.15 6.70
N GLN A 131 -3.38 7.69 7.78
CA GLN A 131 -3.65 8.18 9.12
C GLN A 131 -3.02 9.57 9.40
N ILE A 132 -2.12 10.03 8.53
CA ILE A 132 -1.56 11.38 8.64
C ILE A 132 -2.58 12.39 8.09
N PRO A 133 -3.13 13.28 8.94
CA PRO A 133 -4.24 14.15 8.55
C PRO A 133 -3.88 15.14 7.46
N LEU A 134 -4.60 15.12 6.34
CA LEU A 134 -4.39 16.04 5.22
C LEU A 134 -4.50 17.51 5.64
N ALA A 135 -5.40 17.84 6.58
CA ALA A 135 -5.55 19.21 7.08
C ALA A 135 -4.26 19.75 7.74
N ARG A 136 -3.49 18.88 8.43
CA ARG A 136 -2.21 19.28 9.03
C ARG A 136 -1.16 19.59 7.96
N ILE A 137 -1.07 18.74 6.93
CA ILE A 137 -0.18 18.94 5.78
C ILE A 137 -0.59 20.22 5.04
N ALA A 138 -1.87 20.37 4.71
CA ALA A 138 -2.40 21.54 4.03
C ALA A 138 -2.09 22.84 4.78
N GLY A 139 -2.32 22.86 6.09
CA GLY A 139 -2.02 24.01 6.95
C GLY A 139 -0.54 24.39 7.00
N PHE A 140 0.37 23.40 6.91
CA PHE A 140 1.81 23.67 6.90
C PHE A 140 2.31 24.17 5.52
N TYR A 141 1.82 23.55 4.44
CA TYR A 141 2.27 23.82 3.07
C TYR A 141 1.48 24.93 2.37
N GLY A 142 0.77 25.75 3.13
CA GLY A 142 0.26 27.04 2.65
C GLY A 142 -1.16 27.05 2.09
N ALA A 143 -1.99 26.06 2.46
CA ALA A 143 -3.41 26.13 2.15
C ALA A 143 -4.14 27.20 2.97
N GLY A 144 -5.03 27.93 2.33
CA GLY A 144 -5.98 28.80 3.02
C GLY A 144 -7.04 27.99 3.79
N ALA A 145 -7.70 28.64 4.74
CA ALA A 145 -8.73 28.00 5.57
C ALA A 145 -9.88 27.38 4.75
N GLU A 146 -10.25 27.99 3.63
CA GLU A 146 -11.29 27.48 2.71
C GLU A 146 -10.88 26.14 2.06
N VAL A 147 -9.60 26.02 1.66
CA VAL A 147 -9.07 24.77 1.10
C VAL A 147 -9.07 23.67 2.15
N ILE A 148 -8.65 23.99 3.38
CA ILE A 148 -8.65 23.03 4.50
C ILE A 148 -10.08 22.55 4.80
N ALA A 149 -11.06 23.45 4.81
CA ALA A 149 -12.46 23.12 5.04
C ALA A 149 -13.07 22.29 3.89
N GLY A 150 -12.55 22.43 2.66
CA GLY A 150 -12.99 21.69 1.48
C GLY A 150 -12.27 20.34 1.26
N LEU A 151 -11.30 19.98 2.13
CA LEU A 151 -10.66 18.68 2.02
C LEU A 151 -11.67 17.54 2.24
N PRO A 152 -11.59 16.44 1.46
CA PRO A 152 -12.45 15.31 1.67
C PRO A 152 -12.29 14.80 3.11
N ALA A 153 -13.42 14.59 3.79
CA ALA A 153 -13.40 13.84 5.04
C ALA A 153 -12.81 12.45 4.78
N PRO A 154 -12.05 11.89 5.74
CA PRO A 154 -11.68 10.48 5.64
C PRO A 154 -12.93 9.66 5.35
N PRO A 155 -12.86 8.64 4.46
CA PRO A 155 -13.98 7.75 4.24
C PRO A 155 -14.48 7.23 5.59
N ALA A 156 -15.78 7.29 5.85
CA ALA A 156 -16.40 6.66 7.00
C ALA A 156 -16.45 5.14 6.77
N GLU A 157 -15.28 4.51 6.64
CA GLU A 157 -15.17 3.06 6.53
C GLU A 157 -15.54 2.44 7.89
N PRO A 158 -16.25 1.30 7.91
CA PRO A 158 -16.40 0.54 9.13
C PRO A 158 -15.03 0.22 9.72
N ALA A 159 -14.75 0.70 10.92
CA ALA A 159 -13.47 0.44 11.56
C ALA A 159 -13.51 -0.90 12.30
N GLY A 160 -12.49 -1.72 12.08
CA GLY A 160 -12.29 -2.97 12.80
C GLY A 160 -12.38 -4.21 11.91
N SER A 161 -12.18 -5.35 12.51
CA SER A 161 -12.29 -6.67 11.86
C SER A 161 -12.44 -7.74 12.93
N ASN A 162 -13.05 -8.88 12.60
CA ASN A 162 -13.16 -10.04 13.49
C ASN A 162 -12.39 -11.22 12.91
N GLY A 163 -11.57 -11.87 13.74
CA GLY A 163 -10.87 -13.10 13.42
C GLY A 163 -10.98 -14.10 14.55
N PHE A 164 -11.28 -15.36 14.22
CA PHE A 164 -11.33 -16.47 15.19
C PHE A 164 -10.56 -17.65 14.63
N ALA A 165 -9.60 -18.15 15.41
CA ALA A 165 -8.95 -19.42 15.16
C ALA A 165 -9.45 -20.44 16.19
N ILE A 166 -9.93 -21.59 15.72
CA ILE A 166 -10.45 -22.67 16.57
C ILE A 166 -9.58 -23.90 16.36
N ALA A 167 -8.95 -24.36 17.44
CA ALA A 167 -8.06 -25.53 17.41
C ALA A 167 -8.83 -26.82 17.03
N PRO A 168 -8.17 -27.78 16.32
CA PRO A 168 -8.76 -29.05 15.88
C PRO A 168 -9.48 -29.85 16.99
N ARG A 169 -8.94 -29.83 18.21
CA ARG A 169 -9.53 -30.52 19.38
C ARG A 169 -10.93 -30.02 19.77
N LEU A 170 -11.34 -28.85 19.30
CA LEU A 170 -12.63 -28.23 19.57
C LEU A 170 -13.59 -28.32 18.37
N THR A 171 -13.17 -28.91 17.27
CA THR A 171 -13.97 -29.07 16.05
C THR A 171 -14.44 -30.51 15.88
N ARG A 172 -15.58 -30.70 15.22
CA ARG A 172 -16.10 -32.04 14.93
C ARG A 172 -15.32 -32.74 13.81
N SER A 173 -14.77 -31.94 12.88
CA SER A 173 -13.99 -32.45 11.74
C SER A 173 -12.57 -32.86 12.11
N GLY A 174 -12.05 -32.38 13.26
CA GLY A 174 -10.65 -32.54 13.62
C GLY A 174 -9.70 -31.59 12.85
N ASN A 175 -10.25 -30.64 12.08
CA ASN A 175 -9.48 -29.61 11.38
C ASN A 175 -9.54 -28.28 12.14
N ALA A 176 -8.51 -27.44 12.02
CA ALA A 176 -8.58 -26.07 12.47
C ALA A 176 -9.62 -25.28 11.65
N LEU A 177 -10.26 -24.30 12.29
CA LEU A 177 -11.15 -23.37 11.60
C LEU A 177 -10.63 -21.94 11.79
N LEU A 178 -10.63 -21.16 10.73
CA LEU A 178 -10.27 -19.74 10.74
C LEU A 178 -11.41 -18.92 10.16
N LEU A 179 -11.95 -17.99 10.95
CA LEU A 179 -12.87 -16.96 10.46
C LEU A 179 -12.06 -15.75 10.03
N ILE A 180 -12.30 -15.30 8.81
CA ILE A 180 -11.73 -14.08 8.22
C ILE A 180 -12.88 -13.13 7.94
N ASN A 181 -13.02 -12.07 8.74
CA ASN A 181 -14.12 -11.11 8.62
C ASN A 181 -13.62 -9.65 8.71
N PRO A 182 -12.99 -9.12 7.65
CA PRO A 182 -12.60 -7.72 7.58
C PRO A 182 -13.84 -6.83 7.47
N HIS A 183 -13.88 -5.73 8.22
CA HIS A 183 -14.89 -4.69 8.08
C HIS A 183 -14.34 -3.59 7.18
N THR A 184 -14.57 -3.74 5.88
CA THR A 184 -14.14 -2.80 4.85
C THR A 184 -15.34 -2.44 3.97
N SER A 185 -15.22 -1.43 3.11
CA SER A 185 -16.24 -1.17 2.11
C SER A 185 -16.41 -2.37 1.19
N PHE A 186 -17.62 -2.55 0.65
CA PHE A 186 -17.99 -3.73 -0.15
C PHE A 186 -17.06 -3.93 -1.36
N TYR A 187 -16.63 -2.84 -2.00
CA TYR A 187 -15.80 -2.90 -3.21
C TYR A 187 -14.31 -2.70 -2.92
N PHE A 188 -13.86 -2.80 -1.67
CA PHE A 188 -12.47 -2.54 -1.31
C PHE A 188 -11.51 -3.62 -1.80
N ARG A 189 -11.94 -4.88 -1.81
CA ARG A 189 -11.15 -6.05 -2.22
C ARG A 189 -11.90 -6.95 -3.18
N GLY A 190 -11.13 -7.64 -4.04
CA GLY A 190 -11.59 -8.78 -4.83
C GLY A 190 -11.22 -10.11 -4.18
N GLU A 191 -11.90 -11.17 -4.53
CA GLU A 191 -11.62 -12.55 -4.12
C GLU A 191 -10.92 -13.28 -5.27
N VAL A 192 -9.87 -14.05 -4.97
CA VAL A 192 -9.04 -14.71 -5.98
C VAL A 192 -8.50 -16.05 -5.49
N HIS A 193 -8.18 -16.95 -6.43
CA HIS A 193 -7.37 -18.13 -6.23
C HIS A 193 -6.18 -18.10 -7.19
N VAL A 194 -4.96 -18.24 -6.67
CA VAL A 194 -3.72 -18.09 -7.45
C VAL A 194 -2.81 -19.28 -7.21
N VAL A 195 -2.44 -19.95 -8.29
CA VAL A 195 -1.62 -21.18 -8.27
C VAL A 195 -0.42 -21.05 -9.20
N SER A 196 0.77 -21.48 -8.74
CA SER A 196 1.95 -21.65 -9.59
C SER A 196 2.65 -22.96 -9.30
N GLU A 197 3.41 -23.49 -10.28
CA GLU A 197 4.25 -24.68 -10.09
C GLU A 197 5.46 -24.41 -9.17
N GLU A 198 5.72 -23.13 -8.82
CA GLU A 198 6.75 -22.73 -7.85
C GLU A 198 6.26 -22.79 -6.39
N GLY A 199 5.07 -23.37 -6.14
CA GLY A 199 4.52 -23.65 -4.82
C GLY A 199 3.66 -22.54 -4.24
N LEU A 200 3.17 -21.61 -5.07
CA LEU A 200 2.06 -20.73 -4.70
C LEU A 200 0.76 -21.50 -4.92
N ASP A 201 -0.09 -21.54 -3.91
CA ASP A 201 -1.47 -22.02 -3.98
C ASP A 201 -2.25 -21.33 -2.88
N ALA A 202 -2.79 -20.14 -3.18
CA ALA A 202 -3.40 -19.27 -2.19
C ALA A 202 -4.78 -18.78 -2.65
N TYR A 203 -5.74 -18.86 -1.75
CA TYR A 203 -7.09 -18.36 -1.92
C TYR A 203 -7.40 -17.26 -0.90
N GLY A 204 -8.05 -16.18 -1.32
CA GLY A 204 -8.49 -15.14 -0.41
C GLY A 204 -8.67 -13.78 -1.07
N ALA A 205 -8.57 -12.74 -0.25
CA ALA A 205 -8.83 -11.36 -0.67
C ALA A 205 -7.56 -10.64 -1.11
N VAL A 206 -7.66 -9.91 -2.23
CA VAL A 206 -6.64 -8.97 -2.72
C VAL A 206 -7.22 -7.56 -2.73
N THR A 207 -6.41 -6.57 -2.38
CA THR A 207 -6.74 -5.18 -2.68
C THR A 207 -6.46 -4.91 -4.15
N TRP A 208 -7.36 -4.19 -4.81
CA TRP A 208 -7.28 -3.93 -6.24
C TRP A 208 -5.94 -3.31 -6.64
N GLY A 209 -5.21 -4.05 -7.49
CA GLY A 209 -3.87 -3.71 -7.95
C GLY A 209 -2.73 -4.35 -7.14
N GLN A 210 -3.00 -5.08 -6.04
CA GLN A 210 -2.00 -5.90 -5.35
C GLN A 210 -1.79 -7.23 -6.07
N PHE A 211 -0.57 -7.78 -5.93
CA PHE A 211 -0.19 -9.05 -6.56
C PHE A 211 -0.03 -10.20 -5.56
N PHE A 212 -0.63 -10.10 -4.38
CA PHE A 212 -0.61 -11.15 -3.34
C PHE A 212 -1.93 -11.19 -2.58
N VAL A 213 -2.28 -12.37 -2.07
CA VAL A 213 -3.44 -12.56 -1.19
C VAL A 213 -3.14 -11.93 0.16
N TYR A 214 -3.86 -10.87 0.49
CA TYR A 214 -3.65 -10.12 1.73
C TYR A 214 -4.19 -10.86 2.97
N GLN A 215 -5.39 -11.41 2.88
CA GLN A 215 -6.02 -12.27 3.89
C GLN A 215 -6.59 -13.48 3.18
N GLY A 216 -6.31 -14.66 3.71
CA GLY A 216 -6.71 -15.89 3.06
C GLY A 216 -6.07 -17.11 3.65
N PHE A 217 -5.91 -18.12 2.83
CA PHE A 217 -5.30 -19.39 3.20
C PHE A 217 -4.62 -20.04 2.01
N ASN A 218 -3.71 -20.95 2.30
CA ASN A 218 -3.12 -21.91 1.38
C ASN A 218 -3.41 -23.34 1.86
N GLU A 219 -2.78 -24.35 1.28
CA GLU A 219 -2.96 -25.74 1.64
C GLU A 219 -2.63 -26.01 3.14
N PHE A 220 -1.71 -25.27 3.73
CA PHE A 220 -1.11 -25.54 5.04
C PHE A 220 -1.64 -24.65 6.16
N ASN A 221 -1.90 -23.40 5.88
CA ASN A 221 -2.27 -22.41 6.88
C ASN A 221 -3.16 -21.29 6.34
N GLY A 222 -3.81 -20.59 7.26
CA GLY A 222 -4.60 -19.40 6.98
C GLY A 222 -4.18 -18.24 7.87
N TRP A 223 -4.39 -17.02 7.36
CA TRP A 223 -4.05 -15.76 8.03
C TRP A 223 -5.12 -14.71 7.82
N MET A 224 -5.33 -13.93 8.85
CA MET A 224 -6.28 -12.83 8.89
C MET A 224 -5.69 -11.66 9.68
N HIS A 225 -5.92 -10.46 9.23
CA HIS A 225 -5.45 -9.25 9.89
C HIS A 225 -6.61 -8.47 10.52
N THR A 226 -6.41 -8.01 11.75
CA THR A 226 -7.29 -7.04 12.39
C THR A 226 -6.51 -5.77 12.70
N SER A 227 -7.15 -4.61 12.57
CA SER A 227 -6.52 -3.35 12.95
C SER A 227 -6.11 -3.35 14.42
N THR A 228 -4.97 -2.74 14.71
CA THR A 228 -4.48 -2.52 16.06
C THR A 228 -4.45 -1.02 16.39
N GLN A 229 -4.42 -0.69 17.68
CA GLN A 229 -4.21 0.67 18.16
C GLN A 229 -2.78 0.87 18.70
N VAL A 230 -1.85 0.02 18.28
CA VAL A 230 -0.42 0.20 18.61
C VAL A 230 0.06 1.50 18.00
N ASP A 231 0.84 2.24 18.75
CA ASP A 231 1.50 3.47 18.28
C ASP A 231 2.63 3.10 17.30
N PHE A 232 2.41 3.35 16.03
CA PHE A 232 3.34 3.05 14.92
C PHE A 232 3.69 4.28 14.07
N ILE A 233 3.15 5.45 14.46
CA ILE A 233 3.46 6.74 13.82
C ILE A 233 4.10 7.64 14.86
N ASP A 234 5.39 7.90 14.70
CA ASP A 234 6.16 8.77 15.60
C ASP A 234 6.13 10.22 15.15
N GLU A 235 5.84 11.14 16.05
CA GLU A 235 5.94 12.58 15.83
C GLU A 235 7.12 13.19 16.60
N PHE A 236 8.00 13.89 15.89
CA PHE A 236 9.19 14.53 16.45
C PHE A 236 9.09 16.05 16.33
N VAL A 237 9.10 16.73 17.48
CA VAL A 237 9.11 18.21 17.51
C VAL A 237 10.52 18.71 17.27
N GLU A 238 10.73 19.39 16.17
CA GLU A 238 12.05 19.85 15.70
C GLU A 238 12.34 21.29 16.14
N ASP A 239 13.55 21.52 16.59
CA ASP A 239 14.08 22.87 16.88
C ASP A 239 14.80 23.39 15.63
N VAL A 240 14.00 23.94 14.70
CA VAL A 240 14.47 24.44 13.40
C VAL A 240 14.85 25.91 13.51
N PHE A 241 16.00 26.28 12.94
CA PHE A 241 16.49 27.65 12.86
C PHE A 241 17.15 27.92 11.51
N GLU A 242 17.31 29.19 11.17
CA GLU A 242 18.00 29.62 9.95
C GLU A 242 19.39 30.12 10.29
N ARG A 243 20.37 29.74 9.47
CA ARG A 243 21.74 30.27 9.51
C ARG A 243 22.30 30.33 8.08
N ASP A 244 22.82 31.48 7.70
CA ASP A 244 23.41 31.75 6.38
C ASP A 244 22.48 31.37 5.21
N GLY A 245 21.17 31.67 5.35
CA GLY A 245 20.15 31.37 4.34
C GLY A 245 19.81 29.89 4.19
N ARG A 246 20.21 29.06 5.14
CA ARG A 246 19.93 27.63 5.18
C ARG A 246 19.19 27.23 6.47
N LEU A 247 18.29 26.27 6.35
CA LEU A 247 17.57 25.71 7.50
C LEU A 247 18.37 24.58 8.13
N TRP A 248 18.46 24.65 9.45
CA TRP A 248 19.13 23.68 10.32
C TRP A 248 18.17 23.26 11.44
N TYR A 249 18.42 22.13 12.07
CA TYR A 249 17.73 21.72 13.28
C TYR A 249 18.71 21.14 14.32
N ARG A 250 18.35 21.25 15.60
CA ARG A 250 19.15 20.70 16.69
C ARG A 250 18.80 19.26 16.96
N TYR A 251 19.83 18.43 17.17
CA TYR A 251 19.71 17.03 17.56
C TYR A 251 20.74 16.69 18.63
N GLY A 252 20.34 16.68 19.91
CA GLY A 252 21.27 16.68 21.04
C GLY A 252 22.20 17.89 20.98
N ASP A 253 23.51 17.64 21.06
CA ASP A 253 24.55 18.68 20.96
C ASP A 253 24.95 18.98 19.50
N ALA A 254 24.35 18.29 18.52
CA ALA A 254 24.66 18.47 17.11
C ALA A 254 23.63 19.34 16.39
N GLU A 255 24.09 20.02 15.36
CA GLU A 255 23.25 20.73 14.40
C GLU A 255 23.29 20.01 13.05
N ARG A 256 22.13 19.79 12.45
CA ARG A 256 21.99 19.09 11.18
C ARG A 256 21.23 19.95 10.17
N PRO A 257 21.59 19.89 8.87
CA PRO A 257 20.83 20.61 7.84
C PRO A 257 19.48 19.97 7.62
N VAL A 258 18.45 20.81 7.45
CA VAL A 258 17.15 20.35 6.92
C VAL A 258 17.32 20.08 5.43
N ARG A 259 16.91 18.90 4.98
CA ARG A 259 16.86 18.58 3.55
C ARG A 259 15.68 19.31 2.94
N VAL A 260 15.96 20.16 1.94
CA VAL A 260 14.94 20.91 1.21
C VAL A 260 14.89 20.36 -0.22
N SER A 261 13.69 20.08 -0.69
CA SER A 261 13.45 19.60 -2.05
C SER A 261 12.14 20.18 -2.61
N GLU A 262 11.82 19.92 -3.86
CA GLU A 262 10.58 20.34 -4.48
C GLU A 262 9.76 19.15 -4.95
N ALA A 263 8.42 19.25 -4.79
CA ALA A 263 7.45 18.39 -5.48
C ALA A 263 6.62 19.23 -6.44
N ARG A 264 6.59 18.81 -7.70
CA ARG A 264 5.71 19.39 -8.74
C ARG A 264 4.52 18.46 -8.89
N LEU A 265 3.34 18.95 -8.51
CA LEU A 265 2.10 18.20 -8.55
C LEU A 265 1.16 18.83 -9.55
N ARG A 266 0.59 17.98 -10.42
CA ARG A 266 -0.40 18.41 -11.39
C ARG A 266 -1.79 18.10 -10.89
N TYR A 267 -2.74 18.95 -11.20
CA TYR A 267 -4.14 18.76 -10.86
C TYR A 267 -5.05 19.21 -11.99
N ARG A 268 -6.21 18.63 -12.09
CA ARG A 268 -7.22 18.97 -13.10
C ARG A 268 -8.03 20.18 -12.64
N GLU A 269 -8.17 21.15 -13.53
CA GLU A 269 -9.06 22.28 -13.40
C GLU A 269 -9.90 22.38 -14.69
N GLY A 270 -11.14 21.89 -14.65
CA GLY A 270 -11.93 21.67 -15.86
C GLY A 270 -11.22 20.68 -16.82
N ASP A 271 -11.00 21.10 -18.06
CA ASP A 271 -10.31 20.29 -19.09
C ASP A 271 -8.77 20.54 -19.12
N THR A 272 -8.25 21.34 -18.19
CA THR A 272 -6.84 21.74 -18.18
C THR A 272 -6.11 21.10 -17.00
N LEU A 273 -4.86 20.67 -17.24
CA LEU A 273 -3.94 20.30 -16.16
C LEU A 273 -3.14 21.54 -15.73
N ARG A 274 -3.25 21.88 -14.45
CA ARG A 274 -2.45 22.89 -13.78
C ARG A 274 -1.32 22.24 -13.00
N GLU A 275 -0.32 23.02 -12.63
CA GLU A 275 0.80 22.57 -11.80
C GLU A 275 0.93 23.48 -10.56
N ARG A 276 1.22 22.85 -9.40
CA ARG A 276 1.63 23.51 -8.18
C ARG A 276 2.94 22.94 -7.68
N VAL A 277 3.85 23.83 -7.30
CA VAL A 277 5.15 23.46 -6.74
C VAL A 277 5.10 23.63 -5.23
N PHE A 278 5.52 22.59 -4.52
CA PHE A 278 5.66 22.58 -3.06
C PHE A 278 7.13 22.44 -2.68
N THR A 279 7.59 23.28 -1.74
CA THR A 279 8.90 23.10 -1.13
C THR A 279 8.76 22.14 0.03
N LEU A 280 9.42 20.99 -0.04
CA LEU A 280 9.37 19.92 0.97
C LEU A 280 10.55 20.04 1.93
N TYR A 281 10.28 19.74 3.20
CA TYR A 281 11.26 19.80 4.28
C TYR A 281 11.34 18.44 4.98
N HIS A 282 12.59 17.97 5.19
CA HIS A 282 12.83 16.69 5.89
C HIS A 282 13.96 16.86 6.91
N THR A 283 13.78 16.21 8.05
CA THR A 283 14.86 15.91 9.00
C THR A 283 15.24 14.43 8.88
N HIS A 284 16.13 13.94 9.72
CA HIS A 284 16.43 12.49 9.77
C HIS A 284 15.30 11.69 10.43
N HIS A 285 14.37 12.36 11.11
CA HIS A 285 13.19 11.70 11.67
C HIS A 285 12.09 11.46 10.61
N GLY A 286 12.08 12.24 9.53
CA GLY A 286 11.07 12.13 8.47
C GLY A 286 10.73 13.46 7.82
N PRO A 287 9.67 13.49 6.98
CA PRO A 287 9.14 14.72 6.42
C PRO A 287 8.48 15.59 7.49
N ILE A 288 8.55 16.91 7.29
CA ILE A 288 7.79 17.85 8.10
C ILE A 288 6.34 17.83 7.61
N THR A 289 5.42 17.49 8.48
CA THR A 289 4.00 17.35 8.14
C THR A 289 3.14 18.49 8.65
N HIS A 290 3.53 19.11 9.79
CA HIS A 290 2.73 20.19 10.38
C HIS A 290 3.53 21.05 11.39
N ARG A 291 2.82 21.95 12.07
CA ARG A 291 3.32 22.70 13.23
C ARG A 291 2.52 22.37 14.48
N ALA A 292 3.21 22.20 15.60
CA ALA A 292 2.62 22.14 16.93
C ALA A 292 3.23 23.24 17.81
N ASN A 293 2.38 24.10 18.38
CA ASN A 293 2.83 25.23 19.20
C ASN A 293 3.91 26.11 18.52
N GLY A 294 3.76 26.34 17.21
CA GLY A 294 4.69 27.13 16.39
C GLY A 294 5.96 26.38 15.95
N ARG A 295 6.26 25.20 16.50
CA ARG A 295 7.43 24.39 16.16
C ARG A 295 7.09 23.41 15.03
N TRP A 296 8.08 23.04 14.25
CA TRP A 296 7.94 22.05 13.18
C TRP A 296 7.83 20.64 13.74
N VAL A 297 7.04 19.81 13.09
CA VAL A 297 6.88 18.39 13.47
C VAL A 297 7.21 17.51 12.28
N ALA A 298 8.22 16.68 12.45
CA ALA A 298 8.52 15.59 11.53
C ALA A 298 7.72 14.36 11.91
N THR A 299 7.17 13.64 10.93
CA THR A 299 6.39 12.43 11.16
C THR A 299 7.07 11.24 10.52
N ARG A 300 7.39 10.22 11.32
CA ARG A 300 7.95 8.94 10.88
C ARG A 300 6.86 7.90 10.81
N ILE A 301 6.85 7.13 9.76
CA ILE A 301 6.06 5.91 9.58
C ILE A 301 6.99 4.74 9.29
N ASN A 302 6.51 3.51 9.43
CA ASN A 302 7.27 2.31 9.08
C ASN A 302 7.29 2.12 7.55
N TRP A 303 8.13 2.89 6.87
CA TRP A 303 8.21 2.91 5.41
C TRP A 303 9.34 2.01 4.90
N ASP A 304 9.02 0.79 4.52
CA ASP A 304 9.95 -0.17 3.93
C ASP A 304 9.24 -1.01 2.85
N PRO A 305 8.99 -0.43 1.67
CA PRO A 305 8.16 -1.07 0.65
C PRO A 305 8.73 -2.37 0.11
N VAL A 306 10.05 -2.48 -0.02
CA VAL A 306 10.68 -3.71 -0.52
C VAL A 306 10.42 -4.87 0.44
N ASN A 307 10.69 -4.68 1.71
CA ASN A 307 10.44 -5.69 2.73
C ASN A 307 8.93 -5.94 2.96
N ALA A 308 8.09 -4.91 2.82
CA ALA A 308 6.64 -5.06 2.92
C ALA A 308 6.07 -5.95 1.80
N LEU A 309 6.50 -5.74 0.56
CA LEU A 309 6.11 -6.60 -0.56
C LEU A 309 6.65 -8.02 -0.41
N GLN A 310 7.91 -8.18 0.03
CA GLN A 310 8.48 -9.49 0.33
C GLN A 310 7.68 -10.22 1.41
N GLN A 311 7.45 -9.59 2.55
CA GLN A 311 6.67 -10.18 3.65
C GLN A 311 5.28 -10.61 3.19
N SER A 312 4.59 -9.78 2.43
CA SER A 312 3.24 -10.04 1.96
C SER A 312 3.18 -11.19 0.97
N PHE A 313 4.14 -11.28 0.04
CA PHE A 313 4.18 -12.39 -0.92
C PHE A 313 4.64 -13.71 -0.28
N ILE A 314 5.70 -13.69 0.54
CA ILE A 314 6.21 -14.89 1.23
C ILE A 314 5.13 -15.50 2.13
N ARG A 315 4.29 -14.68 2.76
CA ARG A 315 3.15 -15.13 3.58
C ARG A 315 2.28 -16.15 2.86
N THR A 316 2.02 -15.94 1.58
CA THR A 316 1.15 -16.80 0.77
C THR A 316 1.73 -18.20 0.53
N LYS A 317 3.02 -18.41 0.79
CA LYS A 317 3.77 -19.63 0.52
C LYS A 317 4.28 -20.33 1.79
N THR A 318 3.97 -19.82 2.99
CA THR A 318 4.37 -20.45 4.25
C THR A 318 3.64 -21.78 4.46
N ARG A 319 4.34 -22.79 5.03
CA ARG A 319 3.85 -24.16 5.17
C ARG A 319 3.60 -24.58 6.62
N ASP A 320 4.08 -23.79 7.56
CA ASP A 320 3.91 -24.02 8.99
C ASP A 320 4.10 -22.76 9.81
N LEU A 321 3.89 -22.88 11.13
CA LEU A 321 4.00 -21.76 12.07
C LEU A 321 5.42 -21.20 12.16
N ASP A 322 6.45 -22.01 12.01
CA ASP A 322 7.84 -21.55 12.11
C ASP A 322 8.22 -20.70 10.88
N GLU A 323 7.89 -21.17 9.68
CA GLU A 323 8.05 -20.36 8.45
C GLU A 323 7.22 -19.07 8.51
N PHE A 324 5.98 -19.16 9.03
CA PHE A 324 5.12 -17.98 9.20
C PHE A 324 5.74 -16.97 10.17
N ARG A 325 6.27 -17.40 11.31
CA ARG A 325 6.97 -16.54 12.26
C ARG A 325 8.23 -15.93 11.67
N GLN A 326 9.03 -16.72 10.95
CA GLN A 326 10.22 -16.21 10.26
C GLN A 326 9.86 -15.10 9.24
N MET A 327 8.77 -15.29 8.50
CA MET A 327 8.24 -14.25 7.60
C MET A 327 7.80 -13.01 8.40
N MET A 328 7.12 -13.18 9.54
CA MET A 328 6.69 -12.05 10.40
C MET A 328 7.87 -11.29 11.02
N ASP A 329 9.04 -11.89 11.18
CA ASP A 329 10.25 -11.21 11.66
C ASP A 329 10.80 -10.16 10.70
N ILE A 330 10.29 -10.05 9.48
CA ILE A 330 10.53 -8.92 8.57
C ILE A 330 9.94 -7.61 9.14
N ARG A 331 8.85 -7.69 9.92
CA ARG A 331 8.27 -6.60 10.74
C ARG A 331 7.78 -5.38 9.97
N THR A 332 7.19 -5.57 8.81
CA THR A 332 6.61 -4.48 8.03
C THR A 332 5.08 -4.37 8.17
N ASN A 333 4.45 -5.32 8.88
CA ASN A 333 3.02 -5.31 9.18
C ASN A 333 2.77 -4.56 10.50
N SER A 334 2.90 -3.24 10.49
CA SER A 334 2.99 -2.40 11.69
C SER A 334 1.64 -2.16 12.38
N SER A 335 0.55 -2.11 11.62
CA SER A 335 -0.76 -1.65 12.13
C SER A 335 -1.78 -2.76 12.34
N ASN A 336 -1.37 -4.03 12.23
CA ASN A 336 -2.28 -5.15 12.31
C ASN A 336 -1.86 -6.21 13.34
N ASN A 337 -2.87 -6.79 14.01
CA ASN A 337 -2.73 -8.10 14.64
C ASN A 337 -2.95 -9.17 13.57
N THR A 338 -2.28 -10.30 13.69
CA THR A 338 -2.49 -11.45 12.80
C THR A 338 -3.11 -12.61 13.59
N VAL A 339 -4.24 -13.12 13.10
CA VAL A 339 -4.84 -14.38 13.55
C VAL A 339 -4.42 -15.47 12.58
N TYR A 340 -3.95 -16.58 13.10
CA TYR A 340 -3.34 -17.69 12.36
C TYR A 340 -3.97 -19.01 12.73
N ALA A 341 -4.06 -19.94 11.79
CA ALA A 341 -4.37 -21.34 12.03
C ALA A 341 -3.68 -22.21 10.98
N ASP A 342 -3.25 -23.42 11.35
CA ASP A 342 -2.63 -24.37 10.42
C ASP A 342 -3.21 -25.80 10.50
N ASP A 343 -2.83 -26.64 9.55
CA ASP A 343 -3.22 -28.06 9.44
C ASP A 343 -2.62 -28.92 10.55
N ARG A 344 -1.57 -28.44 11.24
CA ARG A 344 -0.92 -29.13 12.38
C ARG A 344 -1.57 -28.80 13.72
N GLY A 345 -2.55 -27.90 13.71
CA GLY A 345 -3.35 -27.56 14.89
C GLY A 345 -2.83 -26.39 15.70
N ASN A 346 -1.85 -25.66 15.21
CA ASN A 346 -1.44 -24.40 15.82
C ASN A 346 -2.48 -23.29 15.51
N ILE A 347 -2.70 -22.46 16.50
CA ILE A 347 -3.57 -21.28 16.40
C ILE A 347 -2.95 -20.09 17.12
#